data_ee43584c078686fbac1db215755ad4c0
#
_entry.id   ee43584c078686fbac1db215755ad4c0
#
_cell.length_a   1.000
_cell.length_b   1.000
_cell.length_c   1.000
_cell.angle_alpha   90.00
_cell.angle_beta   90.00
_cell.angle_gamma   90.00
#
_symmetry.space_group_name_H-M   'P 1'
#
loop_
_entity.id
_entity.type
_entity.pdbx_description
1 polymer ?
#
loop_
_entity_poly.entity_id
_entity_poly.type
_entity_poly.pdbx_seq_one_letter_code
_entity_poly.pdbx_strand_id
1 'polypeptide(L)' 'MKNTLKVHRAIKNITQEELATIISVTRQTINAMEKNKYVPSTVLALKLARYFEVAVEELFQLEETD' A
#
# COMPACT_ATOMS: atom_id res chain seq x y z
N MET A 1 -0.27 12.35 -2.70
CA MET A 1 0.57 11.44 -1.87
C MET A 1 1.14 10.35 -2.76
N LYS A 2 2.41 10.07 -2.63
CA LYS A 2 3.04 8.98 -3.37
C LYS A 2 3.32 7.81 -2.45
N ASN A 3 3.67 6.64 -3.02
CA ASN A 3 3.92 5.45 -2.22
C ASN A 3 4.94 4.52 -2.90
N THR A 4 5.46 3.60 -2.10
CA THR A 4 6.39 2.56 -2.53
C THR A 4 5.76 1.17 -2.41
N LEU A 5 4.44 1.09 -2.42
CA LEU A 5 3.71 -0.15 -2.20
C LEU A 5 4.11 -1.23 -3.21
N LYS A 6 4.20 -0.85 -4.48
CA LYS A 6 4.60 -1.77 -5.55
C LYS A 6 6.01 -2.33 -5.31
N VAL A 7 6.92 -1.49 -4.83
CA VAL A 7 8.30 -1.89 -4.54
C VAL A 7 8.31 -2.93 -3.42
N HIS A 8 7.60 -2.67 -2.32
CA HIS A 8 7.56 -3.60 -1.20
C HIS A 8 6.86 -4.90 -1.57
N ARG A 9 5.82 -4.82 -2.41
CA ARG A 9 5.16 -6.01 -2.92
C ARG A 9 6.13 -6.85 -3.77
N ALA A 10 6.93 -6.20 -4.62
CA ALA A 10 7.93 -6.87 -5.45
C ALA A 10 9.00 -7.54 -4.58
N ILE A 11 9.44 -6.89 -3.52
CA ILE A 11 10.43 -7.46 -2.58
C ILE A 11 9.90 -8.77 -1.99
N LYS A 12 8.63 -8.83 -1.62
CA LYS A 12 8.00 -10.05 -1.11
C LYS A 12 7.56 -11.01 -2.21
N ASN A 13 7.69 -10.61 -3.46
CA ASN A 13 7.32 -11.42 -4.62
C ASN A 13 5.87 -11.88 -4.59
N ILE A 14 4.96 -10.98 -4.26
CA ILE A 14 3.52 -11.26 -4.22
C ILE A 14 2.79 -10.40 -5.24
N THR A 15 1.64 -10.92 -5.72
CA THR A 15 0.79 -10.21 -6.68
C THR A 15 -0.11 -9.21 -5.96
N GLN A 16 -0.73 -8.32 -6.74
CA GLN A 16 -1.75 -7.41 -6.19
C GLN A 16 -2.90 -8.20 -5.57
N GLU A 17 -3.31 -9.29 -6.20
CA GLU A 17 -4.40 -10.12 -5.71
C GLU A 17 -4.05 -10.79 -4.39
N GLU A 18 -2.84 -11.31 -4.28
CA GLU A 18 -2.36 -11.93 -3.04
C GLU A 18 -2.33 -10.91 -1.90
N LEU A 19 -1.81 -9.71 -2.15
CA LEU A 19 -1.79 -8.66 -1.15
C LEU A 19 -3.21 -8.26 -0.75
N ALA A 20 -4.10 -8.12 -1.72
CA ALA A 20 -5.50 -7.78 -1.47
C ALA A 20 -6.16 -8.80 -0.53
N THR A 21 -5.92 -10.08 -0.77
CA THR A 21 -6.44 -11.14 0.09
C THR A 21 -5.89 -11.04 1.51
N ILE A 22 -4.58 -10.82 1.64
CA ILE A 22 -3.91 -10.72 2.94
C ILE A 22 -4.47 -9.55 3.76
N ILE A 23 -4.68 -8.42 3.12
CA ILE A 23 -5.12 -7.17 3.78
C ILE A 23 -6.65 -7.07 3.84
N SER A 24 -7.37 -8.00 3.20
CA SER A 24 -8.84 -8.03 3.18
C SER A 24 -9.47 -6.84 2.44
N VAL A 25 -8.92 -6.52 1.29
CA VAL A 25 -9.50 -5.52 0.37
C VAL A 25 -9.58 -6.13 -1.03
N THR A 26 -10.11 -5.38 -1.99
CA THR A 26 -10.16 -5.85 -3.37
C THR A 26 -8.86 -5.57 -4.09
N ARG A 27 -8.59 -6.33 -5.16
CA ARG A 27 -7.45 -6.09 -6.03
C ARG A 27 -7.49 -4.68 -6.62
N GLN A 28 -8.69 -4.19 -6.96
CA GLN A 28 -8.87 -2.85 -7.50
C GLN A 28 -8.39 -1.78 -6.51
N THR A 29 -8.61 -2.01 -5.22
CA THR A 29 -8.13 -1.09 -4.17
C THR A 29 -6.60 -1.03 -4.15
N ILE A 30 -5.94 -2.19 -4.22
CA ILE A 30 -4.47 -2.23 -4.26
C ILE A 30 -3.97 -1.52 -5.52
N ASN A 31 -4.56 -1.82 -6.67
CA ASN A 31 -4.16 -1.19 -7.93
C ASN A 31 -4.33 0.33 -7.87
N ALA A 32 -5.45 0.81 -7.36
CA ALA A 32 -5.72 2.24 -7.25
C ALA A 32 -4.72 2.93 -6.31
N MET A 33 -4.37 2.28 -5.19
CA MET A 33 -3.35 2.81 -4.28
C MET A 33 -1.99 2.93 -4.97
N GLU A 34 -1.58 1.90 -5.69
CA GLU A 34 -0.29 1.90 -6.38
C GLU A 34 -0.22 2.99 -7.46
N LYS A 35 -1.36 3.36 -8.02
CA LYS A 35 -1.45 4.43 -9.02
C LYS A 35 -1.72 5.81 -8.43
N ASN A 36 -1.67 5.94 -7.11
CA ASN A 36 -1.95 7.20 -6.39
C ASN A 36 -3.35 7.75 -6.64
N LYS A 37 -4.31 6.86 -6.93
CA LYS A 37 -5.72 7.23 -7.17
C LYS A 37 -6.61 6.96 -5.97
N TYR A 38 -6.06 6.42 -4.90
CA TYR A 38 -6.80 6.10 -3.70
C TYR A 38 -5.88 6.27 -2.49
N VAL A 39 -6.30 7.09 -1.55
CA VAL A 39 -5.58 7.29 -0.29
C VAL A 39 -6.16 6.33 0.73
N PRO A 40 -5.36 5.43 1.30
CA PRO A 40 -5.90 4.45 2.25
C PRO A 40 -6.35 5.12 3.55
N SER A 41 -7.30 4.47 4.24
CA SER A 41 -7.65 4.85 5.59
C SER A 41 -6.45 4.63 6.51
N THR A 42 -6.47 5.25 7.69
CA THR A 42 -5.42 5.04 8.69
C THR A 42 -5.28 3.57 9.04
N VAL A 43 -6.41 2.87 9.21
CA VAL A 43 -6.37 1.44 9.54
C VAL A 43 -5.70 0.65 8.44
N LEU A 44 -6.06 0.91 7.19
CA LEU A 44 -5.48 0.19 6.06
C LEU A 44 -3.98 0.46 5.92
N ALA A 45 -3.56 1.71 6.09
CA ALA A 45 -2.15 2.08 6.03
C ALA A 45 -1.34 1.36 7.13
N LEU A 46 -1.89 1.28 8.34
CA LEU A 46 -1.24 0.58 9.45
C LEU A 46 -1.16 -0.92 9.20
N LYS A 47 -2.20 -1.52 8.63
CA LYS A 47 -2.18 -2.95 8.28
C LYS A 47 -1.10 -3.26 7.25
N LEU A 48 -0.96 -2.41 6.24
CA LEU A 48 0.05 -2.57 5.21
C LEU A 48 1.45 -2.44 5.79
N ALA A 49 1.68 -1.43 6.62
CA ALA A 49 2.98 -1.23 7.27
C ALA A 49 3.35 -2.42 8.15
N ARG A 50 2.39 -2.93 8.89
CA ARG A 50 2.59 -4.11 9.75
C ARG A 50 2.94 -5.34 8.92
N TYR A 51 2.21 -5.57 7.85
CA TYR A 51 2.46 -6.72 6.98
C TYR A 51 3.85 -6.67 6.37
N PHE A 52 4.27 -5.51 5.87
CA PHE A 52 5.59 -5.35 5.26
C PHE A 52 6.69 -5.12 6.30
N GLU A 53 6.34 -4.99 7.58
CA GLU A 53 7.30 -4.78 8.68
C GLU A 53 8.15 -3.54 8.46
N VAL A 54 7.51 -2.45 8.05
CA VAL A 54 8.14 -1.15 7.82
C VAL A 54 7.31 -0.05 8.48
N ALA A 55 7.91 1.13 8.63
CA ALA A 55 7.16 2.29 9.10
C ALA A 55 6.19 2.76 8.01
N VAL A 56 5.07 3.36 8.41
CA VAL A 56 4.07 3.88 7.48
C VAL A 56 4.72 4.85 6.48
N GLU A 57 5.65 5.68 6.96
CA GLU A 57 6.32 6.67 6.13
C GLU A 57 7.24 6.06 5.07
N GLU A 58 7.62 4.81 5.24
CA GLU A 58 8.37 4.10 4.21
C GLU A 58 7.46 3.65 3.06
N LEU A 59 6.17 3.45 3.35
CA LEU A 59 5.19 3.07 2.34
C LEU A 59 4.53 4.27 1.68
N PHE A 60 4.17 5.29 2.46
CA PHE A 60 3.40 6.43 1.99
C PHE A 60 4.12 7.73 2.35
N GLN A 61 4.33 8.59 1.35
CA GLN A 61 5.02 9.85 1.54
C GLN A 61 4.13 11.01 1.13
N LEU A 62 4.11 12.06 1.95
CA LEU A 62 3.41 13.29 1.64
C LEU A 62 4.13 14.03 0.51
N GLU A 63 3.34 14.68 -0.34
CA GLU A 63 3.84 15.60 -1.34
C GLU A 63 3.45 17.02 -0.93
N GLU A 64 4.10 18.01 -1.53
CA GLU A 64 3.82 19.42 -1.18
C GLU A 64 2.36 19.80 -1.44
N THR A 65 1.70 19.12 -2.37
CA THR A 65 0.31 19.37 -2.73
C THR A 65 -0.70 18.65 -1.82
N ASP A 66 -0.24 17.82 -0.91
CA ASP A 66 -1.14 17.08 0.00
C ASP A 66 -1.64 17.91 1.18
#